data_ce582d1bf222daf36b918cc95b67b28b
#
_entry.id   ce582d1bf222daf36b918cc95b67b28b
#
_cell.length_a   1.000
_cell.length_b   1.000
_cell.length_c   1.000
_cell.angle_alpha   90.00
_cell.angle_beta   90.00
_cell.angle_gamma   90.00
#
_symmetry.space_group_name_H-M   'P 1'
#
loop_
_entity.id
_entity.type
_entity.pdbx_description
1 polymer ?
#
loop_
_entity_poly.entity_id
_entity_poly.type
_entity_poly.pdbx_seq_one_letter_code
_entity_poly.pdbx_strand_id
1 'polypeptide(L)'
;MAAPLRYPLILLAWGAMAAIYLPLLPAAGELVGAARSPAHWRALFADPQLSQALAATLVSTLLSVGGALLIALTIVAALWPSARWRRLASRLPLLLAVPHLALATAALLLFAEGGWLWQRLPFLTPPVDRYGIGLGLTMALKESAFVLWVIYGLLGEKRLADQATALKSLGYGRWQCLRWLVLPALLPALGMVLLATTAWSLSAVDVALVLGPGNPPTLAVLAWQWLSQGDDLQQAKGALASLLLMTILGGLALVAWGGWRIQRQYQPNLRGIRHPHPHALPGRLLAALLPLSGLLGALLLAGLARSAPPQMDALGNSLGLALAACALGAAVCLLWLACGPARGDGWVWLPLVLPALPLADGQYRLALYAWLDGEWWTVLWGHLLWVVPWMLFILRPAWRQRDPRLTVVARTLGWGSTRIFWLLTLPSLTRPLLTALAVGFSVSIAQYLPTLWLGAGRIPTLTSQAVALSSGGEAQTLWQLLLPAVCFTLTALLAWLAGRYRRGLR
;
A
#
# COMPACT_ATOMS: atom_id res chain seq x y z
N MET A 1 14.66 22.32 -22.79
CA MET A 1 14.59 23.50 -21.92
C MET A 1 15.72 24.40 -22.32
N ALA A 2 15.49 25.69 -22.40
CA ALA A 2 16.59 26.65 -22.54
C ALA A 2 17.54 26.46 -21.37
N ALA A 3 18.86 26.49 -21.62
CA ALA A 3 19.88 26.19 -20.62
C ALA A 3 19.69 26.92 -19.26
N PRO A 4 19.27 28.20 -19.20
CA PRO A 4 19.16 28.93 -17.95
C PRO A 4 18.01 28.43 -17.02
N LEU A 5 16.93 27.84 -17.53
CA LEU A 5 15.82 27.34 -16.71
C LEU A 5 16.02 25.89 -16.22
N ARG A 6 16.98 25.17 -16.77
CA ARG A 6 17.20 23.76 -16.43
C ARG A 6 17.79 23.58 -15.03
N TYR A 7 18.78 24.40 -14.66
CA TYR A 7 19.43 24.29 -13.36
C TYR A 7 18.50 24.61 -12.19
N PRO A 8 17.73 25.71 -12.17
CA PRO A 8 16.81 25.97 -11.07
C PRO A 8 15.73 24.91 -10.92
N LEU A 9 15.23 24.30 -12.00
CA LEU A 9 14.26 23.21 -11.91
C LEU A 9 14.87 21.90 -11.37
N ILE A 10 16.13 21.61 -11.70
CA ILE A 10 16.88 20.50 -11.10
C ILE A 10 17.05 20.74 -9.60
N LEU A 11 17.50 21.93 -9.20
CA LEU A 11 17.64 22.28 -7.79
C LEU A 11 16.32 22.20 -7.04
N LEU A 12 15.23 22.67 -7.63
CA LEU A 12 13.88 22.57 -7.06
C LEU A 12 13.45 21.12 -6.90
N ALA A 13 13.70 20.25 -7.90
CA ALA A 13 13.38 18.83 -7.84
C ALA A 13 14.13 18.13 -6.69
N TRP A 14 15.43 18.36 -6.59
CA TRP A 14 16.24 17.79 -5.51
C TRP A 14 15.90 18.38 -4.14
N GLY A 15 15.65 19.69 -4.06
CA GLY A 15 15.23 20.36 -2.82
C GLY A 15 13.89 19.83 -2.31
N ALA A 16 12.91 19.68 -3.19
CA ALA A 16 11.61 19.11 -2.83
C ALA A 16 11.73 17.66 -2.34
N MET A 17 12.49 16.82 -3.05
CA MET A 17 12.73 15.45 -2.62
C MET A 17 13.54 15.39 -1.32
N ALA A 18 14.58 16.20 -1.18
CA ALA A 18 15.35 16.27 0.07
C ALA A 18 14.47 16.67 1.25
N ALA A 19 13.59 17.67 1.10
CA ALA A 19 12.68 18.11 2.17
C ALA A 19 11.69 17.00 2.57
N ILE A 20 11.16 16.23 1.60
CA ILE A 20 10.23 15.14 1.88
C ILE A 20 10.93 13.95 2.55
N TYR A 21 12.17 13.64 2.15
CA TYR A 21 12.93 12.48 2.66
C TYR A 21 13.86 12.78 3.83
N LEU A 22 13.93 14.04 4.27
CA LEU A 22 14.71 14.47 5.43
C LEU A 22 14.44 13.63 6.70
N PRO A 23 13.22 13.18 7.00
CA PRO A 23 12.92 12.36 8.18
C PRO A 23 13.69 11.04 8.28
N LEU A 24 14.20 10.51 7.19
CA LEU A 24 15.06 9.33 7.21
C LEU A 24 16.33 9.50 8.04
N LEU A 25 16.85 10.73 8.15
CA LEU A 25 18.08 11.02 8.91
C LEU A 25 17.87 10.89 10.42
N PRO A 26 16.91 11.61 11.06
CA PRO A 26 16.65 11.43 12.49
C PRO A 26 16.14 10.02 12.81
N ALA A 27 15.30 9.42 11.96
CA ALA A 27 14.89 8.03 12.13
C ALA A 27 16.08 7.07 12.24
N ALA A 28 17.06 7.20 11.34
CA ALA A 28 18.29 6.40 11.39
C ALA A 28 19.13 6.71 12.63
N GLY A 29 19.21 7.99 13.02
CA GLY A 29 19.94 8.45 14.22
C GLY A 29 19.41 7.81 15.50
N GLU A 30 18.09 7.80 15.67
CA GLU A 30 17.41 7.19 16.83
C GLU A 30 17.63 5.68 16.90
N LEU A 31 17.44 4.98 15.78
CA LEU A 31 17.66 3.54 15.72
C LEU A 31 19.11 3.19 16.09
N VAL A 32 20.09 3.93 15.56
CA VAL A 32 21.51 3.73 15.87
C VAL A 32 21.83 4.11 17.31
N GLY A 33 21.27 5.20 17.82
CA GLY A 33 21.42 5.65 19.20
C GLY A 33 20.91 4.60 20.19
N ALA A 34 19.69 4.13 19.99
CA ALA A 34 19.10 3.09 20.82
C ALA A 34 19.89 1.77 20.77
N ALA A 35 20.37 1.38 19.59
CA ALA A 35 21.09 0.12 19.38
C ALA A 35 22.47 0.05 20.05
N ARG A 36 23.11 1.21 20.31
CA ARG A 36 24.46 1.27 20.91
C ARG A 36 24.50 0.87 22.38
N SER A 37 23.39 0.98 23.11
CA SER A 37 23.36 0.71 24.56
C SER A 37 22.94 -0.73 24.86
N PRO A 38 23.81 -1.55 25.47
CA PRO A 38 23.43 -2.89 25.91
C PRO A 38 22.32 -2.90 26.97
N ALA A 39 22.15 -1.80 27.71
CA ALA A 39 21.10 -1.65 28.70
C ALA A 39 19.70 -1.60 28.02
N HIS A 40 19.59 -0.91 26.91
CA HIS A 40 18.34 -0.84 26.14
C HIS A 40 17.92 -2.22 25.59
N TRP A 41 18.89 -2.98 25.07
CA TRP A 41 18.63 -4.37 24.62
C TRP A 41 18.17 -5.28 25.75
N ARG A 42 18.82 -5.18 26.93
CA ARG A 42 18.40 -5.95 28.10
C ARG A 42 16.97 -5.58 28.55
N ALA A 43 16.65 -4.29 28.56
CA ALA A 43 15.30 -3.82 28.89
C ALA A 43 14.26 -4.32 27.89
N LEU A 44 14.57 -4.32 26.59
CA LEU A 44 13.67 -4.85 25.56
C LEU A 44 13.44 -6.36 25.74
N PHE A 45 14.51 -7.16 25.87
CA PHE A 45 14.38 -8.62 25.98
C PHE A 45 13.84 -9.10 27.32
N ALA A 46 13.92 -8.28 28.37
CA ALA A 46 13.30 -8.55 29.66
C ALA A 46 11.80 -8.22 29.69
N ASP A 47 11.27 -7.57 28.67
CA ASP A 47 9.84 -7.21 28.64
C ASP A 47 8.97 -8.46 28.45
N PRO A 48 8.03 -8.74 29.37
CA PRO A 48 7.20 -9.95 29.34
C PRO A 48 6.25 -10.01 28.14
N GLN A 49 5.93 -8.87 27.52
CA GLN A 49 5.02 -8.78 26.38
C GLN A 49 5.70 -9.09 25.04
N LEU A 50 7.04 -8.98 24.98
CA LEU A 50 7.78 -9.03 23.73
C LEU A 50 7.56 -10.34 22.95
N SER A 51 7.65 -11.48 23.64
CA SER A 51 7.58 -12.79 23.00
C SER A 51 6.23 -13.03 22.31
N GLN A 52 5.14 -12.71 23.01
CA GLN A 52 3.79 -12.85 22.49
C GLN A 52 3.50 -11.83 21.38
N ALA A 53 3.95 -10.58 21.55
CA ALA A 53 3.82 -9.53 20.54
C ALA A 53 4.56 -9.88 19.23
N LEU A 54 5.75 -10.49 19.35
CA LEU A 54 6.50 -11.03 18.20
C LEU A 54 5.75 -12.16 17.51
N ALA A 55 5.22 -13.12 18.29
CA ALA A 55 4.46 -14.24 17.74
C ALA A 55 3.22 -13.74 16.98
N ALA A 56 2.46 -12.82 17.57
CA ALA A 56 1.29 -12.21 16.94
C ALA A 56 1.65 -11.47 15.66
N THR A 57 2.76 -10.71 15.68
CA THR A 57 3.24 -9.99 14.48
C THR A 57 3.66 -10.93 13.36
N LEU A 58 4.40 -12.00 13.68
CA LEU A 58 4.85 -12.96 12.67
C LEU A 58 3.66 -13.73 12.08
N VAL A 59 2.75 -14.23 12.92
CA VAL A 59 1.57 -14.99 12.47
C VAL A 59 0.68 -14.12 11.61
N SER A 60 0.31 -12.91 12.07
CA SER A 60 -0.56 -12.02 11.30
C SER A 60 0.10 -11.59 9.97
N THR A 61 1.40 -11.29 9.96
CA THR A 61 2.13 -10.91 8.73
C THR A 61 2.23 -12.08 7.75
N LEU A 62 2.58 -13.27 8.20
CA LEU A 62 2.69 -14.44 7.33
C LEU A 62 1.32 -14.83 6.75
N LEU A 63 0.26 -14.74 7.54
CA LEU A 63 -1.11 -14.96 7.05
C LEU A 63 -1.53 -13.87 6.06
N SER A 64 -1.22 -12.60 6.34
CA SER A 64 -1.54 -11.48 5.46
C SER A 64 -0.88 -11.63 4.10
N VAL A 65 0.46 -11.70 4.08
CA VAL A 65 1.23 -11.71 2.83
C VAL A 65 1.13 -13.05 2.11
N GLY A 66 1.29 -14.15 2.84
CA GLY A 66 1.17 -15.51 2.29
C GLY A 66 -0.24 -15.80 1.80
N GLY A 67 -1.26 -15.42 2.57
CA GLY A 67 -2.65 -15.54 2.19
C GLY A 67 -3.00 -14.69 0.96
N ALA A 68 -2.55 -13.43 0.91
CA ALA A 68 -2.75 -12.55 -0.24
C ALA A 68 -2.15 -13.14 -1.52
N LEU A 69 -0.91 -13.64 -1.45
CA LEU A 69 -0.24 -14.28 -2.57
C LEU A 69 -0.97 -15.56 -3.00
N LEU A 70 -1.37 -16.40 -2.05
CA LEU A 70 -2.09 -17.63 -2.32
C LEU A 70 -3.45 -17.35 -3.01
N ILE A 71 -4.22 -16.41 -2.49
CA ILE A 71 -5.49 -15.96 -3.08
C ILE A 71 -5.25 -15.46 -4.51
N ALA A 72 -4.30 -14.56 -4.70
CA ALA A 72 -4.00 -13.98 -6.00
C ALA A 72 -3.57 -15.04 -7.03
N LEU A 73 -2.64 -15.93 -6.68
CA LEU A 73 -2.17 -16.97 -7.57
C LEU A 73 -3.27 -17.99 -7.91
N THR A 74 -4.13 -18.32 -6.94
CA THR A 74 -5.27 -19.23 -7.16
C THR A 74 -6.29 -18.61 -8.13
N ILE A 75 -6.56 -17.31 -8.01
CA ILE A 75 -7.44 -16.58 -8.95
C ILE A 75 -6.80 -16.52 -10.34
N VAL A 76 -5.51 -16.22 -10.45
CA VAL A 76 -4.79 -16.18 -11.73
C VAL A 76 -4.83 -17.55 -12.40
N ALA A 77 -4.51 -18.63 -11.70
CA ALA A 77 -4.56 -19.99 -12.22
C ALA A 77 -5.97 -20.35 -12.75
N ALA A 78 -7.03 -19.91 -12.06
CA ALA A 78 -8.41 -20.23 -12.42
C ALA A 78 -8.95 -19.39 -13.59
N LEU A 79 -8.59 -18.12 -13.66
CA LEU A 79 -9.23 -17.15 -14.57
C LEU A 79 -8.36 -16.72 -15.74
N TRP A 80 -7.04 -16.70 -15.62
CA TRP A 80 -6.16 -16.19 -16.66
C TRP A 80 -5.77 -17.26 -17.70
N PRO A 81 -5.66 -16.91 -19.00
CA PRO A 81 -6.22 -15.73 -19.66
C PRO A 81 -7.69 -15.99 -20.07
N SER A 82 -8.60 -15.13 -19.64
CA SER A 82 -10.01 -15.27 -20.01
C SER A 82 -10.74 -13.92 -19.96
N ALA A 83 -11.98 -13.88 -20.52
CA ALA A 83 -12.85 -12.72 -20.41
C ALA A 83 -13.23 -12.41 -18.95
N ARG A 84 -13.35 -13.46 -18.09
CA ARG A 84 -13.63 -13.28 -16.65
C ARG A 84 -12.47 -12.59 -15.94
N TRP A 85 -11.21 -12.93 -16.30
CA TRP A 85 -10.03 -12.24 -15.80
C TRP A 85 -10.07 -10.75 -16.13
N ARG A 86 -10.36 -10.37 -17.38
CA ARG A 86 -10.47 -8.96 -17.79
C ARG A 86 -11.58 -8.21 -17.04
N ARG A 87 -12.72 -8.85 -16.78
CA ARG A 87 -13.80 -8.26 -15.96
C ARG A 87 -13.40 -8.06 -14.50
N LEU A 88 -12.72 -9.01 -13.90
CA LEU A 88 -12.18 -8.85 -12.53
C LEU A 88 -11.18 -7.70 -12.50
N ALA A 89 -10.23 -7.70 -13.41
CA ALA A 89 -9.17 -6.69 -13.51
C ALA A 89 -9.72 -5.25 -13.63
N SER A 90 -10.83 -5.05 -14.36
CA SER A 90 -11.47 -3.74 -14.46
C SER A 90 -12.11 -3.27 -13.15
N ARG A 91 -12.36 -4.17 -12.19
CA ARG A 91 -12.92 -3.87 -10.86
C ARG A 91 -11.86 -3.71 -9.77
N LEU A 92 -10.63 -4.17 -10.01
CA LEU A 92 -9.54 -4.08 -9.02
C LEU A 92 -9.30 -2.66 -8.50
N PRO A 93 -9.33 -1.59 -9.31
CA PRO A 93 -9.16 -0.23 -8.80
C PRO A 93 -10.17 0.15 -7.70
N LEU A 94 -11.43 -0.28 -7.82
CA LEU A 94 -12.45 -0.06 -6.78
C LEU A 94 -12.15 -0.83 -5.49
N LEU A 95 -11.61 -2.05 -5.61
CA LEU A 95 -11.18 -2.83 -4.44
C LEU A 95 -9.97 -2.22 -3.76
N LEU A 96 -9.07 -1.61 -4.53
CA LEU A 96 -7.94 -0.86 -3.99
C LEU A 96 -8.38 0.40 -3.26
N ALA A 97 -9.48 1.02 -3.67
CA ALA A 97 -10.05 2.20 -3.03
C ALA A 97 -10.55 1.93 -1.61
N VAL A 98 -10.88 0.66 -1.26
CA VAL A 98 -11.31 0.31 0.10
C VAL A 98 -10.11 0.44 1.06
N PRO A 99 -10.12 1.34 2.07
CA PRO A 99 -9.05 1.44 3.04
C PRO A 99 -8.94 0.18 3.91
N HIS A 100 -7.75 -0.10 4.39
CA HIS A 100 -7.50 -1.25 5.28
C HIS A 100 -8.31 -1.16 6.57
N LEU A 101 -8.35 0.04 7.17
CA LEU A 101 -9.10 0.31 8.38
C LEU A 101 -10.61 0.06 8.20
N ALA A 102 -11.19 0.47 7.07
CA ALA A 102 -12.61 0.24 6.80
C ALA A 102 -12.96 -1.26 6.74
N LEU A 103 -12.09 -2.06 6.11
CA LEU A 103 -12.28 -3.52 6.09
C LEU A 103 -12.06 -4.15 7.47
N ALA A 104 -11.09 -3.65 8.24
CA ALA A 104 -10.83 -4.11 9.60
C ALA A 104 -12.00 -3.79 10.54
N THR A 105 -12.55 -2.57 10.48
CA THR A 105 -13.74 -2.19 11.26
C THR A 105 -14.95 -3.05 10.88
N ALA A 106 -15.16 -3.31 9.59
CA ALA A 106 -16.23 -4.20 9.15
C ALA A 106 -16.03 -5.64 9.67
N ALA A 107 -14.79 -6.13 9.67
CA ALA A 107 -14.48 -7.45 10.22
C ALA A 107 -14.66 -7.49 11.76
N LEU A 108 -14.26 -6.44 12.47
CA LEU A 108 -14.51 -6.28 13.90
C LEU A 108 -16.01 -6.36 14.21
N LEU A 109 -16.82 -5.57 13.52
CA LEU A 109 -18.28 -5.52 13.71
C LEU A 109 -18.98 -6.85 13.40
N LEU A 110 -18.40 -7.66 12.51
CA LEU A 110 -18.92 -8.97 12.16
C LEU A 110 -18.47 -10.05 13.15
N PHE A 111 -17.18 -10.08 13.51
CA PHE A 111 -16.53 -11.24 14.12
C PHE A 111 -16.02 -11.03 15.54
N ALA A 112 -15.98 -9.79 16.07
CA ALA A 112 -15.59 -9.57 17.46
C ALA A 112 -16.64 -10.10 18.44
N GLU A 113 -16.27 -10.23 19.70
CA GLU A 113 -17.19 -10.55 20.78
C GLU A 113 -18.34 -9.54 20.82
N GLY A 114 -19.59 -10.02 20.81
CA GLY A 114 -20.76 -9.16 20.64
C GLY A 114 -21.02 -8.67 19.21
N GLY A 115 -20.19 -9.08 18.23
CA GLY A 115 -20.40 -8.74 16.82
C GLY A 115 -21.64 -9.39 16.21
N TRP A 116 -22.03 -8.88 15.04
CA TRP A 116 -23.28 -9.27 14.38
C TRP A 116 -23.41 -10.78 14.13
N LEU A 117 -22.31 -11.48 13.85
CA LEU A 117 -22.32 -12.94 13.63
C LEU A 117 -22.70 -13.69 14.90
N TRP A 118 -22.07 -13.33 16.04
CA TRP A 118 -22.27 -14.01 17.32
C TRP A 118 -23.64 -13.72 17.93
N GLN A 119 -24.19 -12.52 17.68
CA GLN A 119 -25.58 -12.21 18.05
C GLN A 119 -26.58 -13.12 17.33
N ARG A 120 -26.26 -13.60 16.12
CA ARG A 120 -27.09 -14.51 15.35
C ARG A 120 -26.84 -16.00 15.65
N LEU A 121 -25.68 -16.30 16.24
CA LEU A 121 -25.24 -17.65 16.57
C LEU A 121 -24.87 -17.75 18.08
N PRO A 122 -25.82 -17.50 18.98
CA PRO A 122 -25.54 -17.38 20.43
C PRO A 122 -25.03 -18.67 21.07
N PHE A 123 -25.10 -19.80 20.39
CA PHE A 123 -24.59 -21.09 20.80
C PHE A 123 -23.09 -21.27 20.55
N LEU A 124 -22.44 -20.34 19.86
CA LEU A 124 -21.00 -20.34 19.62
C LEU A 124 -20.33 -19.25 20.46
N THR A 125 -19.20 -19.57 21.05
CA THR A 125 -18.36 -18.58 21.74
C THR A 125 -17.29 -18.05 20.80
N PRO A 126 -17.10 -16.72 20.68
CA PRO A 126 -16.04 -16.15 19.87
C PRO A 126 -14.66 -16.60 20.39
N PRO A 127 -13.76 -17.05 19.50
CA PRO A 127 -12.42 -17.42 19.91
C PRO A 127 -11.61 -16.16 20.28
N VAL A 128 -10.83 -16.26 21.36
CA VAL A 128 -9.88 -15.20 21.72
C VAL A 128 -8.68 -15.27 20.76
N ASP A 129 -8.53 -14.25 19.92
CA ASP A 129 -7.43 -14.15 18.97
C ASP A 129 -6.16 -13.57 19.63
N ARG A 130 -5.31 -14.45 20.15
CA ARG A 130 -4.03 -14.08 20.78
C ARG A 130 -2.90 -13.83 19.76
N TYR A 131 -3.05 -14.34 18.55
CA TYR A 131 -1.99 -14.34 17.52
C TYR A 131 -2.28 -13.44 16.33
N GLY A 132 -3.38 -12.68 16.35
CA GLY A 132 -3.74 -11.80 15.24
C GLY A 132 -4.14 -12.56 13.96
N ILE A 133 -4.75 -13.74 14.11
CA ILE A 133 -5.22 -14.56 12.97
C ILE A 133 -6.31 -13.80 12.21
N GLY A 134 -7.28 -13.21 12.91
CA GLY A 134 -8.33 -12.39 12.31
C GLY A 134 -7.78 -11.19 11.55
N LEU A 135 -6.79 -10.51 12.14
CA LEU A 135 -6.04 -9.44 11.48
C LEU A 135 -5.37 -9.95 10.20
N GLY A 136 -4.60 -11.04 10.31
CA GLY A 136 -3.88 -11.62 9.18
C GLY A 136 -4.78 -12.04 8.02
N LEU A 137 -5.91 -12.70 8.29
CA LEU A 137 -6.87 -13.15 7.28
C LEU A 137 -7.60 -11.98 6.62
N THR A 138 -8.01 -10.97 7.39
CA THR A 138 -8.65 -9.76 6.86
C THR A 138 -7.68 -9.01 5.94
N MET A 139 -6.42 -8.87 6.35
CA MET A 139 -5.39 -8.26 5.53
C MET A 139 -5.03 -9.10 4.30
N ALA A 140 -5.00 -10.44 4.40
CA ALA A 140 -4.80 -11.32 3.25
C ALA A 140 -5.83 -11.05 2.14
N LEU A 141 -7.10 -10.90 2.52
CA LEU A 141 -8.17 -10.58 1.59
C LEU A 141 -7.97 -9.20 0.94
N LYS A 142 -7.60 -8.19 1.71
CA LYS A 142 -7.35 -6.82 1.22
C LYS A 142 -6.13 -6.75 0.31
N GLU A 143 -5.00 -7.28 0.76
CA GLU A 143 -3.74 -7.23 0.03
C GLU A 143 -3.77 -8.08 -1.26
N SER A 144 -4.61 -9.12 -1.33
CA SER A 144 -4.77 -9.91 -2.53
C SER A 144 -5.25 -9.09 -3.73
N ALA A 145 -6.07 -8.04 -3.51
CA ALA A 145 -6.49 -7.12 -4.56
C ALA A 145 -5.32 -6.30 -5.11
N PHE A 146 -4.40 -5.87 -4.25
CA PHE A 146 -3.19 -5.15 -4.66
C PHE A 146 -2.23 -6.06 -5.43
N VAL A 147 -1.96 -7.26 -4.91
CA VAL A 147 -1.13 -8.26 -5.61
C VAL A 147 -1.71 -8.59 -6.99
N LEU A 148 -3.03 -8.81 -7.08
CA LEU A 148 -3.72 -9.06 -8.36
C LEU A 148 -3.59 -7.88 -9.33
N TRP A 149 -3.70 -6.65 -8.85
CA TRP A 149 -3.59 -5.47 -9.69
C TRP A 149 -2.18 -5.35 -10.32
N VAL A 150 -1.14 -5.60 -9.52
CA VAL A 150 0.24 -5.63 -10.03
C VAL A 150 0.45 -6.78 -11.02
N ILE A 151 -0.04 -7.98 -10.69
CA ILE A 151 0.02 -9.14 -11.60
C ILE A 151 -0.69 -8.81 -12.93
N TYR A 152 -1.82 -8.13 -12.88
CA TYR A 152 -2.54 -7.72 -14.09
C TYR A 152 -1.69 -6.81 -14.98
N GLY A 153 -1.03 -5.81 -14.41
CA GLY A 153 -0.11 -4.93 -15.13
C GLY A 153 1.04 -5.71 -15.79
N LEU A 154 1.68 -6.58 -15.01
CA LEU A 154 2.83 -7.39 -15.48
C LEU A 154 2.45 -8.41 -16.56
N LEU A 155 1.28 -9.03 -16.46
CA LEU A 155 0.77 -9.97 -17.47
C LEU A 155 0.39 -9.28 -18.78
N GLY A 156 -0.03 -8.01 -18.70
CA GLY A 156 -0.35 -7.20 -19.89
C GLY A 156 0.89 -6.79 -20.69
N GLU A 157 2.02 -6.58 -20.03
CA GLU A 157 3.28 -6.19 -20.69
C GLU A 157 3.98 -7.36 -21.40
N LYS A 158 3.76 -8.59 -20.93
CA LYS A 158 4.43 -9.79 -21.45
C LYS A 158 3.46 -10.59 -22.32
N ARG A 159 3.88 -11.01 -23.49
CA ARG A 159 3.10 -11.88 -24.41
C ARG A 159 2.95 -13.32 -23.87
N LEU A 160 2.64 -13.44 -22.59
CA LEU A 160 2.51 -14.74 -21.91
C LEU A 160 1.18 -15.45 -22.24
N ALA A 161 0.17 -14.70 -22.71
CA ALA A 161 -1.14 -15.29 -23.02
C ALA A 161 -1.07 -16.28 -24.19
N ASP A 162 -0.29 -15.97 -25.23
CA ASP A 162 -0.12 -16.84 -26.39
C ASP A 162 0.66 -18.12 -25.99
N GLN A 163 1.70 -17.96 -25.18
CA GLN A 163 2.48 -19.07 -24.64
C GLN A 163 1.63 -19.98 -23.73
N ALA A 164 0.77 -19.40 -22.89
CA ALA A 164 -0.15 -20.17 -22.05
C ALA A 164 -1.20 -20.92 -22.89
N THR A 165 -1.65 -20.32 -23.97
CA THR A 165 -2.57 -20.98 -24.90
C THR A 165 -1.88 -22.16 -25.59
N ALA A 166 -0.63 -21.99 -26.04
CA ALA A 166 0.15 -23.06 -26.63
C ALA A 166 0.39 -24.22 -25.64
N LEU A 167 0.76 -23.93 -24.38
CA LEU A 167 0.93 -24.95 -23.35
C LEU A 167 -0.38 -25.71 -23.08
N LYS A 168 -1.50 -25.01 -23.02
CA LYS A 168 -2.82 -25.64 -22.82
C LYS A 168 -3.24 -26.49 -24.02
N SER A 169 -2.95 -26.08 -25.26
CA SER A 169 -3.21 -26.89 -26.45
C SER A 169 -2.39 -28.17 -26.48
N LEU A 170 -1.21 -28.16 -25.86
CA LEU A 170 -0.37 -29.35 -25.64
C LEU A 170 -0.86 -30.24 -24.48
N GLY A 171 -1.95 -29.85 -23.79
CA GLY A 171 -2.58 -30.61 -22.71
C GLY A 171 -2.05 -30.33 -21.32
N TYR A 172 -1.21 -29.29 -21.12
CA TYR A 172 -0.74 -28.91 -19.80
C TYR A 172 -1.81 -28.21 -18.98
N GLY A 173 -1.90 -28.54 -17.69
CA GLY A 173 -2.89 -28.00 -16.76
C GLY A 173 -2.63 -26.55 -16.36
N ARG A 174 -3.64 -25.93 -15.75
CA ARG A 174 -3.59 -24.51 -15.32
C ARG A 174 -2.49 -24.24 -14.29
N TRP A 175 -2.32 -25.15 -13.33
CA TRP A 175 -1.27 -25.05 -12.31
C TRP A 175 0.14 -25.24 -12.88
N GLN A 176 0.28 -26.07 -13.92
CA GLN A 176 1.53 -26.21 -14.65
C GLN A 176 1.87 -24.92 -15.41
N CYS A 177 0.89 -24.32 -16.10
CA CYS A 177 1.07 -23.01 -16.74
C CYS A 177 1.41 -21.92 -15.72
N LEU A 178 0.77 -21.89 -14.54
CA LEU A 178 1.10 -20.95 -13.48
C LEU A 178 2.54 -21.14 -13.01
N ARG A 179 2.93 -22.38 -12.65
CA ARG A 179 4.23 -22.69 -12.05
C ARG A 179 5.40 -22.52 -13.01
N TRP A 180 5.23 -22.91 -14.28
CA TRP A 180 6.34 -22.95 -15.23
C TRP A 180 6.45 -21.73 -16.13
N LEU A 181 5.35 -21.03 -16.38
CA LEU A 181 5.33 -19.86 -17.26
C LEU A 181 5.10 -18.57 -16.49
N VAL A 182 4.00 -18.50 -15.75
CA VAL A 182 3.54 -17.23 -15.15
C VAL A 182 4.43 -16.84 -13.96
N LEU A 183 4.60 -17.75 -13.01
CA LEU A 183 5.32 -17.46 -11.77
C LEU A 183 6.79 -17.07 -12.00
N PRO A 184 7.59 -17.80 -12.81
CA PRO A 184 8.97 -17.39 -13.09
C PRO A 184 9.08 -16.04 -13.79
N ALA A 185 8.08 -15.71 -14.63
CA ALA A 185 8.05 -14.42 -15.32
C ALA A 185 7.69 -13.25 -14.40
N LEU A 186 6.86 -13.49 -13.37
CA LEU A 186 6.35 -12.45 -12.47
C LEU A 186 7.21 -12.25 -11.21
N LEU A 187 7.85 -13.31 -10.70
CA LEU A 187 8.58 -13.31 -9.42
C LEU A 187 9.53 -12.11 -9.22
N PRO A 188 10.37 -11.73 -10.21
CA PRO A 188 11.30 -10.61 -10.01
C PRO A 188 10.60 -9.28 -9.72
N ALA A 189 9.45 -9.02 -10.35
CA ALA A 189 8.68 -7.81 -10.14
C ALA A 189 7.78 -7.90 -8.91
N LEU A 190 7.22 -9.09 -8.63
CA LEU A 190 6.43 -9.33 -7.42
C LEU A 190 7.26 -9.24 -6.14
N GLY A 191 8.57 -9.50 -6.18
CA GLY A 191 9.43 -9.42 -5.02
C GLY A 191 9.37 -8.06 -4.32
N MET A 192 9.43 -6.96 -5.06
CA MET A 192 9.30 -5.61 -4.51
C MET A 192 7.91 -5.34 -3.91
N VAL A 193 6.87 -5.85 -4.55
CA VAL A 193 5.49 -5.70 -4.07
C VAL A 193 5.28 -6.48 -2.77
N LEU A 194 5.75 -7.73 -2.73
CA LEU A 194 5.68 -8.56 -1.52
C LEU A 194 6.53 -7.97 -0.39
N LEU A 195 7.68 -7.35 -0.70
CA LEU A 195 8.48 -6.66 0.30
C LEU A 195 7.73 -5.46 0.87
N ALA A 196 7.09 -4.65 0.02
CA ALA A 196 6.30 -3.50 0.46
C ALA A 196 5.06 -3.93 1.29
N THR A 197 4.33 -4.96 0.87
CA THR A 197 3.20 -5.48 1.65
C THR A 197 3.65 -6.09 2.97
N THR A 198 4.81 -6.75 3.01
CA THR A 198 5.38 -7.29 4.26
C THR A 198 5.78 -6.15 5.20
N ALA A 199 6.47 -5.12 4.71
CA ALA A 199 6.86 -3.96 5.49
C ALA A 199 5.63 -3.26 6.09
N TRP A 200 4.58 -3.09 5.29
CA TRP A 200 3.32 -2.52 5.74
C TRP A 200 2.64 -3.40 6.79
N SER A 201 2.48 -4.72 6.55
CA SER A 201 1.85 -5.65 7.50
C SER A 201 2.60 -5.72 8.84
N LEU A 202 3.95 -5.67 8.82
CA LEU A 202 4.77 -5.66 10.03
C LEU A 202 4.59 -4.39 10.85
N SER A 203 4.26 -3.26 10.23
CA SER A 203 4.20 -1.94 10.86
C SER A 203 2.81 -1.32 10.94
N ALA A 204 1.77 -2.05 10.57
CA ALA A 204 0.39 -1.58 10.63
C ALA A 204 -0.06 -1.39 12.08
N VAL A 205 -0.18 -0.14 12.53
CA VAL A 205 -0.61 0.22 13.89
C VAL A 205 -2.12 0.44 13.94
N ASP A 206 -2.67 1.25 13.05
CA ASP A 206 -4.08 1.63 12.97
C ASP A 206 -5.02 0.43 12.86
N VAL A 207 -4.72 -0.46 11.93
CA VAL A 207 -5.52 -1.68 11.70
C VAL A 207 -5.37 -2.66 12.85
N ALA A 208 -4.15 -2.79 13.41
CA ALA A 208 -3.89 -3.68 14.53
C ALA A 208 -4.51 -3.18 15.85
N LEU A 209 -4.67 -1.86 16.01
CA LEU A 209 -5.42 -1.28 17.15
C LEU A 209 -6.91 -1.66 17.11
N VAL A 210 -7.48 -1.76 15.90
CA VAL A 210 -8.91 -2.06 15.73
C VAL A 210 -9.18 -3.56 15.74
N LEU A 211 -8.37 -4.35 15.05
CA LEU A 211 -8.65 -5.78 14.80
C LEU A 211 -7.58 -6.74 15.34
N GLY A 212 -6.46 -6.21 15.82
CA GLY A 212 -5.38 -7.05 16.37
C GLY A 212 -5.66 -7.57 17.77
N PRO A 213 -4.76 -8.42 18.31
CA PRO A 213 -4.84 -8.86 19.69
C PRO A 213 -4.69 -7.67 20.64
N GLY A 214 -5.47 -7.69 21.74
CA GLY A 214 -5.51 -6.56 22.67
C GLY A 214 -4.39 -6.58 23.71
N ASN A 215 -4.04 -7.75 24.24
CA ASN A 215 -3.08 -7.86 25.34
C ASN A 215 -2.34 -9.22 25.32
N PRO A 216 -1.03 -9.21 25.02
CA PRO A 216 -0.28 -8.10 24.45
C PRO A 216 -0.66 -7.84 22.97
N PRO A 217 -0.51 -6.60 22.49
CA PRO A 217 -0.78 -6.25 21.10
C PRO A 217 0.35 -6.74 20.17
N THR A 218 0.21 -6.47 18.87
CA THR A 218 1.32 -6.70 17.91
C THR A 218 2.54 -5.84 18.27
N LEU A 219 3.73 -6.26 17.84
CA LEU A 219 4.98 -5.54 18.13
C LEU A 219 4.97 -4.09 17.62
N ALA A 220 4.31 -3.83 16.47
CA ALA A 220 4.18 -2.47 15.95
C ALA A 220 3.35 -1.56 16.89
N VAL A 221 2.24 -2.07 17.43
CA VAL A 221 1.43 -1.34 18.40
C VAL A 221 2.19 -1.16 19.72
N LEU A 222 2.87 -2.19 20.18
CA LEU A 222 3.70 -2.12 21.40
C LEU A 222 4.85 -1.10 21.25
N ALA A 223 5.54 -1.11 20.10
CA ALA A 223 6.58 -0.14 19.78
C ALA A 223 6.02 1.30 19.72
N TRP A 224 4.85 1.48 19.13
CA TRP A 224 4.17 2.77 19.12
C TRP A 224 3.81 3.23 20.53
N GLN A 225 3.30 2.35 21.39
CA GLN A 225 3.02 2.67 22.79
C GLN A 225 4.30 3.13 23.53
N TRP A 226 5.41 2.40 23.36
CA TRP A 226 6.68 2.76 23.98
C TRP A 226 7.24 4.10 23.45
N LEU A 227 7.20 4.35 22.14
CA LEU A 227 7.64 5.62 21.55
C LEU A 227 6.78 6.82 21.97
N SER A 228 5.52 6.59 22.30
CA SER A 228 4.58 7.63 22.74
C SER A 228 4.70 7.99 24.24
N GLN A 229 5.59 7.29 24.97
CA GLN A 229 5.86 7.60 26.38
C GLN A 229 6.98 8.64 26.50
N GLY A 230 6.91 9.47 27.54
CA GLY A 230 7.92 10.51 27.80
C GLY A 230 9.21 10.00 28.46
N ASP A 231 9.35 8.68 28.70
CA ASP A 231 10.51 8.06 29.32
C ASP A 231 11.54 7.60 28.29
N ASP A 232 12.80 8.02 28.45
CA ASP A 232 13.88 7.73 27.51
C ASP A 232 14.10 6.22 27.31
N LEU A 233 13.96 5.41 28.38
CA LEU A 233 14.12 3.96 28.30
C LEU A 233 13.01 3.32 27.47
N GLN A 234 11.77 3.78 27.64
CA GLN A 234 10.66 3.29 26.84
C GLN A 234 10.80 3.72 25.37
N GLN A 235 11.19 4.95 25.11
CA GLN A 235 11.47 5.40 23.75
C GLN A 235 12.59 4.58 23.09
N ALA A 236 13.66 4.27 23.82
CA ALA A 236 14.72 3.39 23.34
C ALA A 236 14.21 1.97 23.05
N LYS A 237 13.33 1.40 23.88
CA LYS A 237 12.66 0.10 23.61
C LYS A 237 11.82 0.17 22.33
N GLY A 238 11.05 1.24 22.13
CA GLY A 238 10.26 1.45 20.92
C GLY A 238 11.10 1.55 19.64
N ALA A 239 12.23 2.27 19.71
CA ALA A 239 13.20 2.35 18.63
C ALA A 239 13.83 0.98 18.33
N LEU A 240 14.23 0.22 19.35
CA LEU A 240 14.77 -1.14 19.19
C LEU A 240 13.72 -2.12 18.63
N ALA A 241 12.46 -2.02 19.06
CA ALA A 241 11.36 -2.82 18.49
C ALA A 241 11.16 -2.49 17.01
N SER A 242 11.26 -1.22 16.62
CA SER A 242 11.23 -0.80 15.22
C SER A 242 12.42 -1.37 14.43
N LEU A 243 13.62 -1.39 15.01
CA LEU A 243 14.80 -2.03 14.42
C LEU A 243 14.58 -3.56 14.28
N LEU A 244 13.95 -4.17 15.26
CA LEU A 244 13.62 -5.61 15.22
C LEU A 244 12.61 -5.91 14.09
N LEU A 245 11.60 -5.06 13.88
CA LEU A 245 10.70 -5.17 12.71
C LEU A 245 11.46 -5.07 11.38
N MET A 246 12.45 -4.16 11.28
CA MET A 246 13.30 -4.05 10.09
C MET A 246 14.18 -5.29 9.88
N THR A 247 14.71 -5.88 10.95
CA THR A 247 15.52 -7.10 10.85
C THR A 247 14.67 -8.31 10.48
N ILE A 248 13.45 -8.41 10.99
CA ILE A 248 12.47 -9.43 10.59
C ILE A 248 12.13 -9.29 9.10
N LEU A 249 11.86 -8.06 8.64
CA LEU A 249 11.61 -7.79 7.23
C LEU A 249 12.78 -8.23 6.35
N GLY A 250 14.01 -7.86 6.73
CA GLY A 250 15.24 -8.28 6.04
C GLY A 250 15.41 -9.81 6.02
N GLY A 251 15.16 -10.47 7.14
CA GLY A 251 15.20 -11.93 7.27
C GLY A 251 14.18 -12.62 6.34
N LEU A 252 12.92 -12.16 6.37
CA LEU A 252 11.87 -12.68 5.48
C LEU A 252 12.21 -12.44 4.00
N ALA A 253 12.77 -11.27 3.66
CA ALA A 253 13.22 -10.98 2.31
C ALA A 253 14.37 -11.89 1.86
N LEU A 254 15.33 -12.17 2.74
CA LEU A 254 16.43 -13.09 2.47
C LEU A 254 15.95 -14.52 2.29
N VAL A 255 15.02 -14.99 3.12
CA VAL A 255 14.39 -16.33 2.98
C VAL A 255 13.65 -16.43 1.66
N ALA A 256 12.84 -15.43 1.32
CA ALA A 256 12.11 -15.40 0.04
C ALA A 256 13.07 -15.37 -1.17
N TRP A 257 14.13 -14.58 -1.10
CA TRP A 257 15.15 -14.52 -2.14
C TRP A 257 15.94 -15.85 -2.28
N GLY A 258 16.30 -16.47 -1.16
CA GLY A 258 16.94 -17.80 -1.15
C GLY A 258 16.05 -18.85 -1.76
N GLY A 259 14.77 -18.90 -1.36
CA GLY A 259 13.76 -19.79 -1.94
C GLY A 259 13.59 -19.59 -3.45
N TRP A 260 13.55 -18.31 -3.89
CA TRP A 260 13.51 -17.98 -5.32
C TRP A 260 14.77 -18.44 -6.07
N ARG A 261 15.98 -18.28 -5.51
CA ARG A 261 17.22 -18.76 -6.11
C ARG A 261 17.22 -20.28 -6.26
N ILE A 262 16.82 -21.01 -5.22
CA ILE A 262 16.72 -22.47 -5.25
C ILE A 262 15.70 -22.90 -6.33
N GLN A 263 14.54 -22.26 -6.38
CA GLN A 263 13.52 -22.57 -7.38
C GLN A 263 13.99 -22.33 -8.81
N ARG A 264 14.82 -21.30 -9.06
CA ARG A 264 15.40 -21.03 -10.39
C ARG A 264 16.38 -22.10 -10.86
N GLN A 265 17.05 -22.78 -9.94
CA GLN A 265 17.94 -23.89 -10.24
C GLN A 265 17.18 -25.19 -10.55
N TYR A 266 15.93 -25.26 -10.07
CA TYR A 266 15.06 -26.41 -10.31
C TYR A 266 14.48 -26.32 -11.72
N GLN A 267 15.09 -27.01 -12.67
CA GLN A 267 14.51 -27.15 -14.00
C GLN A 267 13.28 -28.09 -13.90
N PRO A 268 12.09 -27.62 -14.36
CA PRO A 268 10.93 -28.49 -14.35
C PRO A 268 11.21 -29.68 -15.28
N ASN A 269 11.00 -30.89 -14.77
CA ASN A 269 11.08 -32.09 -15.57
C ASN A 269 9.88 -32.18 -16.50
N LEU A 270 10.01 -31.63 -17.70
CA LEU A 270 8.96 -31.51 -18.71
C LEU A 270 8.75 -32.81 -19.50
N ARG A 271 9.00 -33.97 -18.93
CA ARG A 271 8.86 -35.29 -19.58
C ARG A 271 7.45 -35.62 -20.09
N GLY A 272 6.71 -34.63 -20.54
CA GLY A 272 5.37 -34.81 -21.12
C GLY A 272 4.28 -35.22 -20.12
N ILE A 273 4.60 -35.25 -18.82
CA ILE A 273 3.60 -35.57 -17.78
C ILE A 273 2.57 -34.43 -17.73
N ARG A 274 1.37 -34.74 -18.19
CA ARG A 274 0.23 -33.84 -18.21
C ARG A 274 -0.64 -34.12 -17.00
N HIS A 275 -0.79 -33.14 -16.12
CA HIS A 275 -1.71 -33.27 -14.99
C HIS A 275 -3.10 -32.82 -15.40
N PRO A 276 -4.16 -33.57 -15.03
CA PRO A 276 -5.53 -33.16 -15.30
C PRO A 276 -5.80 -31.75 -14.69
N HIS A 277 -6.71 -31.04 -15.34
CA HIS A 277 -7.06 -29.70 -14.89
C HIS A 277 -7.65 -29.74 -13.48
N PRO A 278 -7.00 -29.18 -12.45
CA PRO A 278 -7.64 -29.04 -11.16
C PRO A 278 -8.89 -28.17 -11.29
N HIS A 279 -9.87 -28.40 -10.45
CA HIS A 279 -11.10 -27.63 -10.47
C HIS A 279 -10.80 -26.14 -10.34
N ALA A 280 -11.34 -25.34 -11.26
CA ALA A 280 -11.21 -23.88 -11.22
C ALA A 280 -12.13 -23.24 -10.16
N LEU A 281 -12.93 -24.05 -9.47
CA LEU A 281 -13.93 -23.60 -8.51
C LEU A 281 -13.35 -22.74 -7.37
N PRO A 282 -12.25 -23.15 -6.68
CA PRO A 282 -11.70 -22.33 -5.59
C PRO A 282 -11.31 -20.92 -6.03
N GLY A 283 -10.62 -20.78 -7.16
CA GLY A 283 -10.22 -19.47 -7.68
C GLY A 283 -11.41 -18.62 -8.19
N ARG A 284 -12.48 -19.27 -8.68
CA ARG A 284 -13.72 -18.57 -9.06
C ARG A 284 -14.47 -18.06 -7.84
N LEU A 285 -14.54 -18.85 -6.78
CA LEU A 285 -15.15 -18.46 -5.51
C LEU A 285 -14.39 -17.30 -4.87
N LEU A 286 -13.06 -17.38 -4.79
CA LEU A 286 -12.21 -16.31 -4.28
C LEU A 286 -12.38 -15.03 -5.11
N ALA A 287 -12.44 -15.14 -6.43
CA ALA A 287 -12.66 -13.98 -7.31
C ALA A 287 -14.04 -13.32 -7.13
N ALA A 288 -15.05 -14.08 -6.69
CA ALA A 288 -16.36 -13.55 -6.34
C ALA A 288 -16.37 -12.96 -4.92
N LEU A 289 -15.66 -13.59 -3.98
CA LEU A 289 -15.57 -13.13 -2.58
C LEU A 289 -14.89 -11.77 -2.45
N LEU A 290 -13.88 -11.46 -3.29
CA LEU A 290 -13.17 -10.18 -3.22
C LEU A 290 -14.11 -8.96 -3.35
N PRO A 291 -14.89 -8.78 -4.44
CA PRO A 291 -15.80 -7.65 -4.53
C PRO A 291 -16.96 -7.75 -3.52
N LEU A 292 -17.38 -8.96 -3.16
CA LEU A 292 -18.44 -9.18 -2.20
C LEU A 292 -18.03 -8.72 -0.79
N SER A 293 -16.79 -8.98 -0.36
CA SER A 293 -16.29 -8.53 0.94
C SER A 293 -16.29 -7.00 1.07
N GLY A 294 -15.83 -6.29 0.03
CA GLY A 294 -15.89 -4.83 0.00
C GLY A 294 -17.31 -4.28 0.03
N LEU A 295 -18.22 -4.90 -0.74
CA LEU A 295 -19.63 -4.51 -0.76
C LEU A 295 -20.32 -4.78 0.59
N LEU A 296 -20.12 -5.97 1.17
CA LEU A 296 -20.71 -6.31 2.47
C LEU A 296 -20.18 -5.40 3.58
N GLY A 297 -18.87 -5.10 3.58
CA GLY A 297 -18.26 -4.15 4.51
C GLY A 297 -18.90 -2.75 4.37
N ALA A 298 -19.05 -2.25 3.14
CA ALA A 298 -19.68 -0.97 2.88
C ALA A 298 -21.16 -0.93 3.32
N LEU A 299 -21.93 -1.99 3.06
CA LEU A 299 -23.33 -2.08 3.47
C LEU A 299 -23.48 -2.15 4.99
N LEU A 300 -22.61 -2.90 5.66
CA LEU A 300 -22.60 -3.00 7.12
C LEU A 300 -22.31 -1.63 7.74
N LEU A 301 -21.24 -0.97 7.31
CA LEU A 301 -20.89 0.37 7.78
C LEU A 301 -22.00 1.39 7.49
N ALA A 302 -22.62 1.35 6.31
CA ALA A 302 -23.72 2.22 5.95
C ALA A 302 -24.97 1.97 6.81
N GLY A 303 -25.24 0.71 7.17
CA GLY A 303 -26.34 0.34 8.07
C GLY A 303 -26.16 0.89 9.47
N LEU A 304 -24.94 0.84 9.99
CA LEU A 304 -24.61 1.27 11.35
C LEU A 304 -24.36 2.79 11.45
N ALA A 305 -23.81 3.40 10.40
CA ALA A 305 -23.52 4.84 10.36
C ALA A 305 -24.77 5.75 10.36
N ARG A 306 -25.97 5.19 10.26
CA ARG A 306 -27.24 5.96 10.24
C ARG A 306 -27.50 6.73 11.54
N SER A 307 -26.85 6.35 12.63
CA SER A 307 -27.11 6.91 13.97
C SER A 307 -26.29 8.14 14.34
N ALA A 308 -25.19 8.43 13.62
CA ALA A 308 -24.37 9.63 13.90
C ALA A 308 -23.70 10.17 12.64
N PRO A 309 -23.78 11.48 12.34
CA PRO A 309 -23.04 12.09 11.25
C PRO A 309 -21.54 12.10 11.56
N PRO A 310 -20.65 12.10 10.54
CA PRO A 310 -19.23 12.28 10.77
C PRO A 310 -18.93 13.66 11.31
N GLN A 311 -17.86 13.81 12.08
CA GLN A 311 -17.40 15.12 12.50
C GLN A 311 -16.94 15.91 11.28
N MET A 312 -17.55 17.08 11.04
CA MET A 312 -17.32 17.88 9.84
C MET A 312 -15.88 18.38 9.74
N ASP A 313 -15.23 18.67 10.88
CA ASP A 313 -13.82 19.07 10.92
C ASP A 313 -12.92 17.94 10.45
N ALA A 314 -13.18 16.70 10.89
CA ALA A 314 -12.44 15.53 10.46
C ALA A 314 -12.61 15.24 8.95
N LEU A 315 -13.81 15.45 8.43
CA LEU A 315 -14.10 15.33 7.00
C LEU A 315 -13.36 16.41 6.21
N GLY A 316 -13.46 17.69 6.65
CA GLY A 316 -12.81 18.84 6.02
C GLY A 316 -11.30 18.71 5.99
N ASN A 317 -10.68 18.34 7.12
CA ASN A 317 -9.24 18.10 7.22
C ASN A 317 -8.79 16.95 6.32
N SER A 318 -9.52 15.82 6.31
CA SER A 318 -9.18 14.67 5.46
C SER A 318 -9.22 15.02 3.98
N LEU A 319 -10.27 15.73 3.52
CA LEU A 319 -10.39 16.19 2.14
C LEU A 319 -9.30 17.21 1.78
N GLY A 320 -9.09 18.20 2.63
CA GLY A 320 -8.08 19.25 2.40
C GLY A 320 -6.68 18.68 2.30
N LEU A 321 -6.28 17.82 3.26
CA LEU A 321 -4.98 17.14 3.26
C LEU A 321 -4.81 16.24 2.04
N ALA A 322 -5.82 15.45 1.68
CA ALA A 322 -5.72 14.54 0.56
C ALA A 322 -5.62 15.26 -0.78
N LEU A 323 -6.41 16.31 -0.99
CA LEU A 323 -6.35 17.12 -2.21
C LEU A 323 -5.02 17.87 -2.33
N ALA A 324 -4.56 18.50 -1.24
CA ALA A 324 -3.27 19.19 -1.23
C ALA A 324 -2.09 18.24 -1.41
N ALA A 325 -2.09 17.06 -0.74
CA ALA A 325 -1.07 16.03 -0.92
C ALA A 325 -1.03 15.49 -2.35
N CYS A 326 -2.19 15.31 -2.99
CA CYS A 326 -2.27 14.93 -4.40
C CYS A 326 -1.71 16.00 -5.33
N ALA A 327 -2.08 17.26 -5.13
CA ALA A 327 -1.63 18.37 -5.97
C ALA A 327 -0.11 18.56 -5.87
N LEU A 328 0.42 18.66 -4.65
CA LEU A 328 1.85 18.79 -4.40
C LEU A 328 2.62 17.53 -4.81
N GLY A 329 2.11 16.34 -4.46
CA GLY A 329 2.69 15.07 -4.85
C GLY A 329 2.80 14.92 -6.36
N ALA A 330 1.75 15.28 -7.12
CA ALA A 330 1.78 15.27 -8.58
C ALA A 330 2.82 16.24 -9.15
N ALA A 331 2.89 17.46 -8.60
CA ALA A 331 3.88 18.46 -9.02
C ALA A 331 5.30 17.96 -8.77
N VAL A 332 5.59 17.44 -7.57
CA VAL A 332 6.90 16.87 -7.22
C VAL A 332 7.24 15.68 -8.09
N CYS A 333 6.30 14.75 -8.30
CA CYS A 333 6.51 13.57 -9.15
C CYS A 333 6.83 13.95 -10.60
N LEU A 334 6.05 14.86 -11.19
CA LEU A 334 6.29 15.31 -12.58
C LEU A 334 7.61 16.07 -12.71
N LEU A 335 7.94 16.90 -11.72
CA LEU A 335 9.21 17.62 -11.67
C LEU A 335 10.39 16.64 -11.54
N TRP A 336 10.28 15.64 -10.65
CA TRP A 336 11.30 14.60 -10.49
C TRP A 336 11.48 13.75 -11.75
N LEU A 337 10.41 13.35 -12.40
CA LEU A 337 10.47 12.60 -13.67
C LEU A 337 11.06 13.41 -14.83
N ALA A 338 10.87 14.73 -14.80
CA ALA A 338 11.41 15.62 -15.84
C ALA A 338 12.87 16.05 -15.62
N CYS A 339 13.27 16.22 -14.35
CA CYS A 339 14.54 16.86 -13.99
C CYS A 339 15.44 15.99 -13.09
N GLY A 340 14.91 14.92 -12.51
CA GLY A 340 15.66 13.99 -11.65
C GLY A 340 16.58 13.06 -12.44
N PRO A 341 17.38 12.25 -11.74
CA PRO A 341 18.33 11.33 -12.36
C PRO A 341 17.62 10.21 -13.11
N ALA A 342 18.17 9.80 -14.24
CA ALA A 342 17.64 8.69 -15.02
C ALA A 342 17.83 7.33 -14.34
N ARG A 343 18.85 7.20 -13.47
CA ARG A 343 19.24 5.99 -12.71
C ARG A 343 19.79 6.39 -11.35
N GLY A 344 19.85 5.44 -10.43
CA GLY A 344 20.48 5.65 -9.11
C GLY A 344 19.55 6.25 -8.04
N ASP A 345 18.26 6.36 -8.29
CA ASP A 345 17.27 6.91 -7.37
C ASP A 345 16.44 5.84 -6.64
N GLY A 346 17.04 4.68 -6.36
CA GLY A 346 16.39 3.58 -5.62
C GLY A 346 15.92 3.96 -4.21
N TRP A 347 16.56 4.95 -3.59
CA TRP A 347 16.21 5.48 -2.28
C TRP A 347 14.78 6.08 -2.21
N VAL A 348 14.21 6.48 -3.34
CA VAL A 348 12.81 6.96 -3.44
C VAL A 348 11.80 5.90 -2.95
N TRP A 349 12.15 4.63 -3.02
CA TRP A 349 11.29 3.53 -2.59
C TRP A 349 11.41 3.17 -1.11
N LEU A 350 12.36 3.78 -0.38
CA LEU A 350 12.58 3.47 1.03
C LEU A 350 11.32 3.57 1.90
N PRO A 351 10.47 4.62 1.77
CA PRO A 351 9.25 4.70 2.58
C PRO A 351 8.24 3.59 2.32
N LEU A 352 8.30 2.91 1.15
CA LEU A 352 7.44 1.78 0.84
C LEU A 352 7.98 0.45 1.36
N VAL A 353 9.28 0.37 1.63
CA VAL A 353 9.99 -0.87 1.99
C VAL A 353 10.39 -0.90 3.45
N LEU A 354 10.46 0.26 4.10
CA LEU A 354 10.76 0.37 5.53
C LEU A 354 9.46 0.37 6.35
N PRO A 355 9.47 -0.16 7.57
CA PRO A 355 8.38 0.00 8.51
C PRO A 355 8.04 1.48 8.72
N ALA A 356 6.75 1.80 8.78
CA ALA A 356 6.30 3.19 8.84
C ALA A 356 6.63 3.87 10.18
N LEU A 357 6.73 3.10 11.26
CA LEU A 357 6.85 3.63 12.62
C LEU A 357 8.11 4.49 12.82
N PRO A 358 9.34 4.02 12.51
CA PRO A 358 10.55 4.86 12.67
C PRO A 358 10.55 6.09 11.75
N LEU A 359 9.89 6.00 10.59
CA LEU A 359 9.79 7.14 9.68
C LEU A 359 8.86 8.22 10.23
N ALA A 360 7.73 7.82 10.80
CA ALA A 360 6.79 8.74 11.43
C ALA A 360 7.38 9.37 12.71
N ASP A 361 8.16 8.61 13.50
CA ASP A 361 8.92 9.14 14.64
C ASP A 361 9.96 10.17 14.17
N GLY A 362 10.72 9.87 13.13
CA GLY A 362 11.67 10.82 12.53
C GLY A 362 11.02 12.12 12.05
N GLN A 363 9.81 12.04 11.46
CA GLN A 363 9.03 13.22 11.10
C GLN A 363 8.62 14.02 12.32
N TYR A 364 8.11 13.36 13.35
CA TYR A 364 7.65 13.99 14.57
C TYR A 364 8.79 14.72 15.28
N ARG A 365 9.96 14.10 15.41
CA ARG A 365 11.14 14.74 16.01
C ARG A 365 11.60 15.99 15.25
N LEU A 366 11.60 15.95 13.92
CA LEU A 366 11.88 17.14 13.11
C LEU A 366 10.85 18.25 13.32
N ALA A 367 9.58 17.90 13.40
CA ALA A 367 8.50 18.85 13.66
C ALA A 367 8.65 19.50 15.04
N LEU A 368 8.93 18.71 16.08
CA LEU A 368 9.19 19.21 17.42
C LEU A 368 10.42 20.13 17.46
N TYR A 369 11.52 19.73 16.83
CA TYR A 369 12.73 20.55 16.78
C TYR A 369 12.50 21.89 16.08
N ALA A 370 11.63 21.91 15.06
CA ALA A 370 11.29 23.11 14.32
C ALA A 370 10.12 23.91 14.94
N TRP A 371 9.50 23.43 16.02
CA TRP A 371 8.30 24.02 16.65
C TRP A 371 7.12 24.09 15.69
N LEU A 372 6.95 23.10 14.81
CA LEU A 372 5.93 23.03 13.79
C LEU A 372 4.89 21.93 14.06
N ASP A 373 4.92 21.28 15.22
CA ASP A 373 3.95 20.27 15.62
C ASP A 373 2.54 20.91 15.82
N GLY A 374 1.51 20.18 15.43
CA GLY A 374 0.13 20.63 15.48
C GLY A 374 -0.28 21.57 14.35
N GLU A 375 0.60 21.84 13.38
CA GLU A 375 0.30 22.69 12.23
C GLU A 375 -0.22 21.84 11.05
N TRP A 376 -1.24 22.35 10.36
CA TRP A 376 -1.84 21.64 9.22
C TRP A 376 -0.85 21.36 8.09
N TRP A 377 0.06 22.30 7.82
CA TRP A 377 1.10 22.16 6.80
C TRP A 377 2.13 21.08 7.14
N THR A 378 2.38 20.87 8.41
CA THR A 378 3.30 19.83 8.90
C THR A 378 2.68 18.45 8.70
N VAL A 379 1.39 18.29 8.95
CA VAL A 379 0.67 17.05 8.63
C VAL A 379 0.68 16.79 7.12
N LEU A 380 0.43 17.82 6.30
CA LEU A 380 0.52 17.71 4.84
C LEU A 380 1.91 17.25 4.40
N TRP A 381 2.98 17.86 4.94
CA TRP A 381 4.34 17.43 4.68
C TRP A 381 4.56 15.97 5.08
N GLY A 382 4.03 15.57 6.23
CA GLY A 382 4.08 14.19 6.69
C GLY A 382 3.49 13.21 5.69
N HIS A 383 2.33 13.54 5.11
CA HIS A 383 1.66 12.70 4.12
C HIS A 383 2.47 12.51 2.84
N LEU A 384 3.24 13.53 2.42
CA LEU A 384 4.01 13.48 1.17
C LEU A 384 5.07 12.38 1.15
N LEU A 385 5.61 11.98 2.32
CA LEU A 385 6.62 10.92 2.41
C LEU A 385 6.11 9.58 1.86
N TRP A 386 4.82 9.30 1.96
CA TRP A 386 4.20 8.09 1.38
C TRP A 386 3.47 8.35 0.06
N VAL A 387 2.82 9.51 -0.09
CA VAL A 387 2.07 9.86 -1.31
C VAL A 387 3.00 9.92 -2.52
N VAL A 388 4.16 10.58 -2.40
CA VAL A 388 5.10 10.75 -3.53
C VAL A 388 5.62 9.41 -4.08
N PRO A 389 6.17 8.48 -3.28
CA PRO A 389 6.62 7.20 -3.84
C PRO A 389 5.48 6.35 -4.43
N TRP A 390 4.27 6.34 -3.85
CA TRP A 390 3.12 5.66 -4.46
C TRP A 390 2.72 6.26 -5.80
N MET A 391 2.70 7.58 -5.93
CA MET A 391 2.42 8.23 -7.20
C MET A 391 3.52 7.97 -8.24
N LEU A 392 4.80 7.99 -7.83
CA LEU A 392 5.93 7.64 -8.70
C LEU A 392 5.88 6.18 -9.15
N PHE A 393 5.41 5.27 -8.30
CA PHE A 393 5.24 3.86 -8.65
C PHE A 393 4.33 3.68 -9.87
N ILE A 394 3.29 4.51 -10.00
CA ILE A 394 2.36 4.50 -11.12
C ILE A 394 2.89 5.30 -12.31
N LEU A 395 3.46 6.48 -12.07
CA LEU A 395 3.85 7.40 -13.13
C LEU A 395 5.14 7.00 -13.85
N ARG A 396 6.12 6.41 -13.13
CA ARG A 396 7.44 6.09 -13.68
C ARG A 396 7.41 5.10 -14.85
N PRO A 397 6.68 3.97 -14.79
CA PRO A 397 6.56 3.06 -15.93
C PRO A 397 5.97 3.77 -17.16
N ALA A 398 4.90 4.51 -16.98
CA ALA A 398 4.25 5.26 -18.05
C ALA A 398 5.16 6.36 -18.63
N TRP A 399 5.95 7.02 -17.78
CA TRP A 399 6.95 7.98 -18.21
C TRP A 399 8.03 7.35 -19.09
N ARG A 400 8.51 6.15 -18.73
CA ARG A 400 9.54 5.41 -19.48
C ARG A 400 9.03 4.81 -20.80
N GLN A 401 7.75 4.46 -20.89
CA GLN A 401 7.13 3.86 -22.07
C GLN A 401 6.77 4.90 -23.15
N ARG A 402 6.97 6.20 -22.92
CA ARG A 402 6.72 7.23 -23.94
C ARG A 402 7.68 7.06 -25.11
N ASP A 403 7.15 7.23 -26.35
CA ASP A 403 7.96 7.18 -27.54
C ASP A 403 8.90 8.43 -27.62
N PRO A 404 10.21 8.26 -27.52
CA PRO A 404 11.15 9.37 -27.61
C PRO A 404 11.17 10.04 -28.98
N ARG A 405 10.76 9.33 -30.04
CA ARG A 405 10.72 9.85 -31.41
C ARG A 405 9.79 11.04 -31.53
N LEU A 406 8.64 11.02 -30.85
CA LEU A 406 7.70 12.14 -30.85
C LEU A 406 8.32 13.42 -30.28
N THR A 407 9.18 13.30 -29.28
CA THR A 407 9.92 14.44 -28.70
C THR A 407 10.95 14.98 -29.70
N VAL A 408 11.62 14.11 -30.43
CA VAL A 408 12.59 14.50 -31.48
C VAL A 408 11.87 15.26 -32.61
N VAL A 409 10.78 14.69 -33.14
CA VAL A 409 9.95 15.34 -34.17
C VAL A 409 9.43 16.69 -33.71
N ALA A 410 8.93 16.82 -32.49
CA ALA A 410 8.47 18.10 -31.97
C ALA A 410 9.61 19.15 -31.91
N ARG A 411 10.82 18.73 -31.55
CA ARG A 411 12.01 19.63 -31.59
C ARG A 411 12.40 20.05 -32.98
N THR A 412 12.36 19.16 -33.98
CA THR A 412 12.63 19.52 -35.38
C THR A 412 11.59 20.50 -35.93
N LEU A 413 10.37 20.49 -35.39
CA LEU A 413 9.31 21.47 -35.66
C LEU A 413 9.46 22.79 -34.86
N GLY A 414 10.58 22.99 -34.17
CA GLY A 414 10.87 24.22 -33.41
C GLY A 414 10.15 24.34 -32.08
N TRP A 415 9.57 23.24 -31.54
CA TRP A 415 8.89 23.30 -30.23
C TRP A 415 9.89 23.38 -29.09
N GLY A 416 9.74 24.38 -28.25
CA GLY A 416 10.47 24.47 -26.97
C GLY A 416 10.04 23.41 -25.99
N SER A 417 10.89 23.13 -25.00
CA SER A 417 10.66 22.06 -23.98
C SER A 417 9.39 22.26 -23.18
N THR A 418 9.01 23.48 -22.86
CA THR A 418 7.76 23.80 -22.15
C THR A 418 6.54 23.41 -23.00
N ARG A 419 6.55 23.74 -24.30
CA ARG A 419 5.49 23.38 -25.24
C ARG A 419 5.38 21.85 -25.39
N ILE A 420 6.52 21.17 -25.52
CA ILE A 420 6.57 19.70 -25.56
C ILE A 420 6.01 19.09 -24.29
N PHE A 421 6.34 19.65 -23.12
CA PHE A 421 5.81 19.14 -21.86
C PHE A 421 4.28 19.24 -21.79
N TRP A 422 3.72 20.42 -22.05
CA TRP A 422 2.29 20.66 -21.91
C TRP A 422 1.44 20.01 -23.01
N LEU A 423 1.90 20.03 -24.26
CA LEU A 423 1.11 19.59 -25.41
C LEU A 423 1.37 18.14 -25.83
N LEU A 424 2.50 17.55 -25.46
CA LEU A 424 2.84 16.17 -25.82
C LEU A 424 2.99 15.26 -24.60
N THR A 425 3.86 15.66 -23.65
CA THR A 425 4.18 14.80 -22.49
C THR A 425 3.00 14.64 -21.54
N LEU A 426 2.49 15.73 -21.00
CA LEU A 426 1.40 15.70 -20.02
C LEU A 426 0.12 15.06 -20.57
N PRO A 427 -0.32 15.37 -21.80
CA PRO A 427 -1.44 14.67 -22.40
C PRO A 427 -1.22 13.15 -22.55
N SER A 428 0.00 12.71 -22.88
CA SER A 428 0.30 11.27 -22.98
C SER A 428 0.19 10.55 -21.63
N LEU A 429 0.38 11.25 -20.52
CA LEU A 429 0.31 10.75 -19.15
C LEU A 429 -1.07 10.91 -18.49
N THR A 430 -2.09 11.43 -19.18
CA THR A 430 -3.40 11.75 -18.55
C THR A 430 -3.98 10.58 -17.77
N ARG A 431 -4.01 9.37 -18.34
CA ARG A 431 -4.55 8.20 -17.65
C ARG A 431 -3.70 7.77 -16.45
N PRO A 432 -2.38 7.56 -16.58
CA PRO A 432 -1.52 7.27 -15.44
C PRO A 432 -1.57 8.36 -14.36
N LEU A 433 -1.65 9.63 -14.75
CA LEU A 433 -1.74 10.74 -13.81
C LEU A 433 -3.05 10.70 -13.00
N LEU A 434 -4.17 10.49 -13.66
CA LEU A 434 -5.46 10.33 -12.97
C LEU A 434 -5.46 9.14 -12.02
N THR A 435 -4.86 8.01 -12.41
CA THR A 435 -4.69 6.86 -11.53
C THR A 435 -3.76 7.19 -10.36
N ALA A 436 -2.66 7.89 -10.60
CA ALA A 436 -1.73 8.30 -9.54
C ALA A 436 -2.39 9.27 -8.54
N LEU A 437 -3.22 10.19 -9.02
CA LEU A 437 -4.01 11.08 -8.16
C LEU A 437 -4.99 10.30 -7.28
N ALA A 438 -5.71 9.32 -7.84
CA ALA A 438 -6.64 8.50 -7.06
C ALA A 438 -5.92 7.67 -5.99
N VAL A 439 -4.76 7.09 -6.32
CA VAL A 439 -3.95 6.34 -5.35
C VAL A 439 -3.35 7.28 -4.30
N GLY A 440 -2.77 8.42 -4.70
CA GLY A 440 -2.23 9.41 -3.77
C GLY A 440 -3.29 9.92 -2.78
N PHE A 441 -4.51 10.19 -3.29
CA PHE A 441 -5.66 10.56 -2.46
C PHE A 441 -5.97 9.48 -1.42
N SER A 442 -6.07 8.22 -1.84
CA SER A 442 -6.36 7.09 -0.94
C SER A 442 -5.25 6.88 0.08
N VAL A 443 -3.99 7.01 -0.33
CA VAL A 443 -2.83 6.93 0.58
C VAL A 443 -2.89 8.04 1.62
N SER A 444 -3.22 9.28 1.23
CA SER A 444 -3.34 10.40 2.17
C SER A 444 -4.50 10.21 3.15
N ILE A 445 -5.67 9.77 2.68
CA ILE A 445 -6.83 9.49 3.55
C ILE A 445 -6.50 8.39 4.58
N ALA A 446 -5.70 7.39 4.20
CA ALA A 446 -5.36 6.26 5.07
C ALA A 446 -4.25 6.56 6.08
N GLN A 447 -3.61 7.74 6.07
CA GLN A 447 -2.53 8.08 6.98
C GLN A 447 -3.02 8.24 8.43
N TYR A 448 -2.49 7.42 9.33
CA TYR A 448 -2.80 7.44 10.76
C TYR A 448 -1.64 8.04 11.58
N LEU A 449 -0.48 7.37 11.62
CA LEU A 449 0.64 7.76 12.47
C LEU A 449 1.16 9.18 12.20
N PRO A 450 1.42 9.59 10.95
CA PRO A 450 1.85 10.95 10.67
C PRO A 450 0.81 11.99 11.10
N THR A 451 -0.47 11.70 10.85
CA THR A 451 -1.56 12.59 11.25
C THR A 451 -1.65 12.72 12.77
N LEU A 452 -1.56 11.60 13.48
CA LEU A 452 -1.67 11.57 14.94
C LEU A 452 -0.54 12.35 15.61
N TRP A 453 0.71 12.07 15.23
CA TRP A 453 1.88 12.67 15.86
C TRP A 453 2.10 14.12 15.42
N LEU A 454 2.13 14.39 14.11
CA LEU A 454 2.37 15.73 13.59
C LEU A 454 1.19 16.69 13.86
N GLY A 455 -0.02 16.16 13.89
CA GLY A 455 -1.23 16.95 14.19
C GLY A 455 -1.41 17.22 15.68
N ALA A 456 -0.67 16.53 16.56
CA ALA A 456 -0.73 16.70 18.04
C ALA A 456 -2.17 16.74 18.58
N GLY A 457 -3.09 15.99 17.98
CA GLY A 457 -4.51 15.96 18.33
C GLY A 457 -5.33 17.20 17.88
N ARG A 458 -4.70 18.24 17.30
CA ARG A 458 -5.37 19.48 16.87
C ARG A 458 -6.00 19.36 15.49
N ILE A 459 -5.57 18.37 14.69
CA ILE A 459 -6.02 18.17 13.31
C ILE A 459 -6.69 16.79 13.21
N PRO A 460 -7.96 16.67 13.62
CA PRO A 460 -8.70 15.43 13.50
C PRO A 460 -8.92 15.09 12.03
N THR A 461 -8.74 13.81 11.68
CA THR A 461 -9.08 13.26 10.36
C THR A 461 -10.03 12.08 10.51
N LEU A 462 -10.68 11.68 9.41
CA LEU A 462 -11.57 10.52 9.42
C LEU A 462 -10.85 9.25 9.95
N THR A 463 -9.59 9.06 9.56
CA THR A 463 -8.80 7.91 9.98
C THR A 463 -8.43 7.97 11.47
N SER A 464 -7.97 9.13 11.96
CA SER A 464 -7.63 9.28 13.38
C SER A 464 -8.86 9.13 14.28
N GLN A 465 -10.00 9.65 13.87
CA GLN A 465 -11.27 9.53 14.58
C GLN A 465 -11.83 8.11 14.54
N ALA A 466 -11.74 7.44 13.39
CA ALA A 466 -12.20 6.06 13.27
C ALA A 466 -11.42 5.11 14.20
N VAL A 467 -10.11 5.31 14.34
CA VAL A 467 -9.28 4.53 15.27
C VAL A 467 -9.57 4.91 16.72
N ALA A 468 -9.71 6.19 17.04
CA ALA A 468 -9.96 6.66 18.41
C ALA A 468 -11.31 6.20 18.96
N LEU A 469 -12.34 6.19 18.11
CA LEU A 469 -13.70 5.76 18.49
C LEU A 469 -13.87 4.23 18.43
N SER A 470 -12.98 3.53 17.73
CA SER A 470 -13.04 2.06 17.54
C SER A 470 -14.44 1.54 17.18
N SER A 471 -15.19 0.98 18.12
CA SER A 471 -16.54 0.44 17.93
C SER A 471 -17.66 1.50 17.86
N GLY A 472 -17.35 2.77 17.81
CA GLY A 472 -18.31 3.88 17.62
C GLY A 472 -17.96 4.78 16.45
N GLY A 473 -16.95 4.40 15.66
CA GLY A 473 -16.41 5.18 14.52
C GLY A 473 -16.97 4.79 13.15
N GLU A 474 -18.14 4.15 13.08
CA GLU A 474 -18.70 3.62 11.82
C GLU A 474 -18.95 4.71 10.77
N ALA A 475 -19.42 5.88 11.20
CA ALA A 475 -19.68 7.00 10.29
C ALA A 475 -18.37 7.53 9.68
N GLN A 476 -17.33 7.72 10.49
CA GLN A 476 -16.01 8.16 10.04
C GLN A 476 -15.38 7.12 9.12
N THR A 477 -15.50 5.85 9.47
CA THR A 477 -15.01 4.72 8.66
C THR A 477 -15.74 4.61 7.33
N LEU A 478 -17.06 4.83 7.32
CA LEU A 478 -17.85 4.86 6.09
C LEU A 478 -17.38 5.98 5.15
N TRP A 479 -17.20 7.19 5.67
CA TRP A 479 -16.69 8.29 4.84
C TRP A 479 -15.26 8.11 4.41
N GLN A 480 -14.41 7.50 5.23
CA GLN A 480 -13.06 7.09 4.85
C GLN A 480 -13.08 6.11 3.66
N LEU A 481 -14.07 5.23 3.59
CA LEU A 481 -14.28 4.31 2.47
C LEU A 481 -14.85 5.01 1.24
N LEU A 482 -15.86 5.86 1.42
CA LEU A 482 -16.56 6.50 0.31
C LEU A 482 -15.70 7.50 -0.46
N LEU A 483 -14.88 8.31 0.23
CA LEU A 483 -14.07 9.33 -0.42
C LEU A 483 -13.07 8.77 -1.45
N PRO A 484 -12.25 7.76 -1.14
CA PRO A 484 -11.41 7.12 -2.15
C PRO A 484 -12.22 6.46 -3.27
N ALA A 485 -13.34 5.80 -2.95
CA ALA A 485 -14.18 5.14 -3.97
C ALA A 485 -14.76 6.15 -4.96
N VAL A 486 -15.22 7.30 -4.50
CA VAL A 486 -15.68 8.42 -5.34
C VAL A 486 -14.51 8.98 -6.17
N CYS A 487 -13.35 9.19 -5.56
CA CYS A 487 -12.16 9.69 -6.26
C CYS A 487 -11.72 8.75 -7.38
N PHE A 488 -11.63 7.44 -7.12
CA PHE A 488 -11.31 6.44 -8.15
C PHE A 488 -12.36 6.40 -9.27
N THR A 489 -13.63 6.52 -8.94
CA THR A 489 -14.72 6.53 -9.93
C THR A 489 -14.65 7.77 -10.81
N LEU A 490 -14.45 8.95 -10.23
CA LEU A 490 -14.32 10.21 -10.97
C LEU A 490 -13.09 10.21 -11.86
N THR A 491 -11.94 9.79 -11.36
CA THR A 491 -10.70 9.72 -12.14
C THR A 491 -10.80 8.69 -13.27
N ALA A 492 -11.47 7.56 -13.06
CA ALA A 492 -11.74 6.57 -14.09
C ALA A 492 -12.66 7.12 -15.19
N LEU A 493 -13.72 7.84 -14.79
CA LEU A 493 -14.64 8.52 -15.73
C LEU A 493 -13.90 9.57 -16.56
N LEU A 494 -13.11 10.42 -15.93
CA LEU A 494 -12.29 11.43 -16.62
C LEU A 494 -11.29 10.79 -17.58
N ALA A 495 -10.64 9.68 -17.18
CA ALA A 495 -9.72 8.94 -18.04
C ALA A 495 -10.44 8.33 -19.26
N TRP A 496 -11.68 7.86 -19.08
CA TRP A 496 -12.52 7.34 -20.16
C TRP A 496 -12.96 8.44 -21.13
N LEU A 497 -13.44 9.59 -20.60
CA LEU A 497 -13.80 10.77 -21.41
C LEU A 497 -12.62 11.29 -22.23
N ALA A 498 -11.46 11.45 -21.59
CA ALA A 498 -10.22 11.85 -22.29
C ALA A 498 -9.82 10.85 -23.39
N GLY A 499 -10.09 9.56 -23.18
CA GLY A 499 -9.85 8.52 -24.19
C GLY A 499 -10.84 8.58 -25.37
N ARG A 500 -12.09 8.98 -25.13
CA ARG A 500 -13.10 9.17 -26.20
C ARG A 500 -12.79 10.39 -27.04
N TYR A 501 -12.49 11.51 -26.43
CA TYR A 501 -12.13 12.75 -27.11
C TYR A 501 -10.97 12.56 -28.09
N ARG A 502 -9.94 11.82 -27.67
CA ARG A 502 -8.79 11.51 -28.53
C ARG A 502 -9.10 10.57 -29.70
N ARG A 503 -10.12 9.71 -29.60
CA ARG A 503 -10.55 8.85 -30.72
C ARG A 503 -11.40 9.61 -31.72
N GLY A 504 -12.11 10.62 -31.28
CA GLY A 504 -12.90 11.49 -32.17
C GLY A 504 -12.04 12.50 -32.97
N LEU A 505 -10.76 12.67 -32.58
CA LEU A 505 -9.79 13.51 -33.30
C LEU A 505 -8.89 12.72 -34.26
N ARG A 506 -9.05 11.39 -34.37
CA ARG A 506 -8.43 10.51 -35.37
C ARG A 506 -9.46 10.09 -36.42
#